data_251aec719b8a82f2b17ee4955bfcdb79
#
_entry.id   251aec719b8a82f2b17ee4955bfcdb79
#
_cell.length_a   1.000
_cell.length_b   1.000
_cell.length_c   1.000
_cell.angle_alpha   90.00
_cell.angle_beta   90.00
_cell.angle_gamma   90.00
#
_symmetry.space_group_name_H-M   'P 1'
#
loop_
_entity.id
_entity.type
_entity.pdbx_description
1 polymer ?
#
loop_
_entity_poly.entity_id
_entity_poly.type
_entity_poly.pdbx_seq_one_letter_code
_entity_poly.pdbx_strand_id
1 'polypeptide(L)'
;MRHVANQRIWAPWRLAYVKDASKDIEEECIFCAFPAQGSERDVENLIVHRGEGCFVILNKFPYTNGHLMVAPFAHVSSLPQLPAETTAEMMELAKRGMTILERTYSPHGYNVGFNQGRVAGAGVEHHIHMHVVPRWGGDTNFMPVLADTRVMPQTLEQSYEALAGGFE
;
A
#
# COMPACT_ATOMS: atom_id res chain seq x y z
N MET A 1 25.54 -25.91 -13.68
CA MET A 1 24.48 -25.04 -13.15
C MET A 1 23.19 -25.37 -13.89
N ARG A 2 22.17 -25.92 -13.20
CA ARG A 2 20.87 -26.18 -13.83
C ARG A 2 20.13 -24.85 -13.90
N HIS A 3 19.82 -24.37 -15.11
CA HIS A 3 18.84 -23.29 -15.31
C HIS A 3 17.50 -23.79 -14.77
N VAL A 4 17.07 -23.28 -13.62
CA VAL A 4 15.70 -23.42 -13.17
C VAL A 4 14.87 -22.51 -14.07
N ALA A 5 14.10 -23.09 -15.00
CA ALA A 5 13.15 -22.34 -15.80
C ALA A 5 12.19 -21.61 -14.86
N ASN A 6 11.99 -20.31 -15.07
CA ASN A 6 11.00 -19.53 -14.34
C ASN A 6 9.62 -20.20 -14.49
N GLN A 7 9.16 -20.86 -13.44
CA GLN A 7 7.82 -21.43 -13.41
C GLN A 7 6.82 -20.27 -13.36
N ARG A 8 6.01 -20.15 -14.39
CA ARG A 8 4.92 -19.17 -14.45
C ARG A 8 3.65 -19.82 -13.91
N ILE A 9 3.12 -19.26 -12.82
CA ILE A 9 1.78 -19.60 -12.35
C ILE A 9 0.80 -18.65 -13.05
N TRP A 10 -0.09 -19.20 -13.84
CA TRP A 10 -1.16 -18.46 -14.49
C TRP A 10 -2.23 -18.13 -13.47
N ALA A 11 -2.55 -16.84 -13.32
CA ALA A 11 -3.53 -16.31 -12.38
C ALA A 11 -4.71 -15.68 -13.14
N PRO A 12 -5.58 -16.48 -13.81
CA PRO A 12 -6.64 -15.93 -14.67
C PRO A 12 -7.67 -15.08 -13.89
N TRP A 13 -7.80 -15.28 -12.58
CA TRP A 13 -8.65 -14.44 -11.70
C TRP A 13 -8.18 -12.99 -11.61
N ARG A 14 -6.87 -12.70 -11.78
CA ARG A 14 -6.37 -11.32 -11.86
C ARG A 14 -6.89 -10.58 -13.09
N LEU A 15 -7.31 -11.29 -14.12
CA LEU A 15 -7.88 -10.69 -15.33
C LEU A 15 -9.22 -9.98 -15.04
N ALA A 16 -10.04 -10.52 -14.13
CA ALA A 16 -11.27 -9.88 -13.68
C ALA A 16 -10.97 -8.58 -12.94
N TYR A 17 -9.98 -8.60 -12.01
CA TYR A 17 -9.52 -7.41 -11.30
C TYR A 17 -8.95 -6.34 -12.25
N VAL A 18 -8.14 -6.75 -13.24
CA VAL A 18 -7.58 -5.85 -14.25
C VAL A 18 -8.67 -5.29 -15.18
N LYS A 19 -9.74 -6.05 -15.48
CA LYS A 19 -10.87 -5.60 -16.28
C LYS A 19 -11.84 -4.70 -15.51
N ASP A 20 -12.03 -4.93 -14.20
CA ASP A 20 -12.85 -4.06 -13.36
C ASP A 20 -12.15 -2.73 -13.07
N ALA A 21 -10.82 -2.72 -12.95
CA ALA A 21 -10.01 -1.50 -12.91
C ALA A 21 -10.04 -0.71 -14.23
N SER A 22 -10.66 -1.23 -15.29
CA SER A 22 -10.79 -0.56 -16.60
C SER A 22 -12.11 0.16 -16.80
N LYS A 23 -13.02 0.13 -15.83
CA LYS A 23 -14.18 1.02 -15.87
C LYS A 23 -13.69 2.41 -15.50
N ASP A 24 -13.74 3.33 -16.45
CA ASP A 24 -13.66 4.77 -16.25
C ASP A 24 -14.86 5.22 -15.40
N ILE A 25 -14.80 4.90 -14.11
CA ILE A 25 -15.59 5.59 -13.12
C ILE A 25 -14.76 6.82 -12.82
N GLU A 26 -15.31 8.00 -12.98
CA GLU A 26 -14.84 9.25 -12.37
C GLU A 26 -14.95 9.10 -10.84
N GLU A 27 -14.23 8.12 -10.28
CA GLU A 27 -14.11 8.01 -8.84
C GLU A 27 -13.13 9.08 -8.38
N GLU A 28 -13.60 9.92 -7.50
CA GLU A 28 -12.77 10.91 -6.81
C GLU A 28 -11.53 10.21 -6.23
N CYS A 29 -10.33 10.74 -6.55
CA CYS A 29 -9.08 10.14 -6.12
C CYS A 29 -9.03 10.01 -4.59
N ILE A 30 -8.97 8.80 -4.07
CA ILE A 30 -8.95 8.55 -2.61
C ILE A 30 -7.79 9.24 -1.91
N PHE A 31 -6.64 9.37 -2.57
CA PHE A 31 -5.47 10.05 -2.00
C PHE A 31 -5.60 11.58 -2.00
N CYS A 32 -6.58 12.14 -2.71
CA CYS A 32 -6.98 13.55 -2.61
C CYS A 32 -8.15 13.72 -1.64
N ALA A 33 -9.19 12.90 -1.81
CA ALA A 33 -10.44 13.03 -1.08
C ALA A 33 -10.28 12.79 0.43
N PHE A 34 -9.56 11.74 0.83
CA PHE A 34 -9.44 11.38 2.24
C PHE A 34 -8.69 12.44 3.06
N PRO A 35 -7.50 12.91 2.66
CA PRO A 35 -6.83 13.97 3.40
C PRO A 35 -7.60 15.30 3.44
N ALA A 36 -8.40 15.59 2.40
CA ALA A 36 -9.20 16.82 2.32
C ALA A 36 -10.36 16.85 3.33
N GLN A 37 -10.77 15.71 3.88
CA GLN A 37 -11.84 15.62 4.87
C GLN A 37 -11.42 16.10 6.27
N GLY A 38 -10.14 16.42 6.49
CA GLY A 38 -9.64 16.86 7.79
C GLY A 38 -9.12 15.72 8.67
N SER A 39 -8.32 16.07 9.69
CA SER A 39 -7.68 15.10 10.57
C SER A 39 -8.67 14.36 11.50
N GLU A 40 -9.84 14.92 11.73
CA GLU A 40 -10.91 14.29 12.51
C GLU A 40 -11.49 13.05 11.84
N ARG A 41 -11.24 12.88 10.53
CA ARG A 41 -11.66 11.72 9.74
C ARG A 41 -10.54 10.71 9.50
N ASP A 42 -9.36 10.91 10.06
CA ASP A 42 -8.19 10.06 9.79
C ASP A 42 -8.40 8.59 10.19
N VAL A 43 -9.09 8.34 11.30
CA VAL A 43 -9.44 6.98 11.74
C VAL A 43 -10.29 6.27 10.68
N GLU A 44 -11.35 6.93 10.20
CA GLU A 44 -12.26 6.37 9.20
C GLU A 44 -11.57 6.18 7.84
N ASN A 45 -10.69 7.12 7.48
CA ASN A 45 -9.93 7.11 6.24
C ASN A 45 -8.64 6.28 6.34
N LEU A 46 -8.35 5.71 7.51
CA LEU A 46 -7.16 4.90 7.75
C LEU A 46 -5.83 5.66 7.59
N ILE A 47 -5.83 6.99 7.74
CA ILE A 47 -4.62 7.82 7.70
C ILE A 47 -3.96 7.75 9.07
N VAL A 48 -2.78 7.13 9.13
CA VAL A 48 -2.05 6.92 10.40
C VAL A 48 -1.07 8.06 10.72
N HIS A 49 -0.72 8.89 9.72
CA HIS A 49 0.16 10.04 9.91
C HIS A 49 0.04 11.04 8.77
N ARG A 50 0.14 12.34 9.12
CA ARG A 50 0.24 13.46 8.17
C ARG A 50 1.60 14.12 8.34
N GLY A 51 2.41 14.16 7.27
CA GLY A 51 3.64 14.92 7.16
C GLY A 51 3.40 16.30 6.54
N GLU A 52 4.44 16.93 6.02
CA GLU A 52 4.37 18.25 5.38
C GLU A 52 3.85 18.16 3.94
N GLY A 53 4.45 17.32 3.12
CA GLY A 53 4.09 17.10 1.71
C GLY A 53 3.46 15.75 1.43
N CYS A 54 3.48 14.82 2.41
CA CYS A 54 3.03 13.45 2.27
C CYS A 54 2.21 13.00 3.48
N PHE A 55 1.54 11.87 3.35
CA PHE A 55 0.85 11.20 4.45
C PHE A 55 1.02 9.69 4.36
N VAL A 56 0.78 9.01 5.49
CA VAL A 56 0.82 7.54 5.58
C VAL A 56 -0.59 7.03 5.83
N ILE A 57 -0.99 6.05 5.05
CA ILE A 57 -2.33 5.46 5.08
C ILE A 57 -2.24 3.94 5.04
N LEU A 58 -3.11 3.24 5.77
CA LEU A 58 -3.28 1.80 5.61
C LEU A 58 -3.96 1.47 4.29
N ASN A 59 -3.48 0.45 3.61
CA ASN A 59 -4.15 -0.05 2.42
C ASN A 59 -5.45 -0.76 2.82
N LYS A 60 -6.59 -0.29 2.30
CA LYS A 60 -7.91 -0.90 2.52
C LYS A 60 -8.00 -2.33 1.97
N PHE A 61 -7.17 -2.65 0.96
CA PHE A 61 -7.06 -3.99 0.35
C PHE A 61 -5.63 -4.54 0.54
N PRO A 62 -5.24 -4.85 1.78
CA PRO A 62 -3.85 -5.11 2.12
C PRO A 62 -3.34 -6.42 1.51
N TYR A 63 -2.07 -6.45 1.10
CA TYR A 63 -1.43 -7.68 0.65
C TYR A 63 -1.08 -8.58 1.84
N THR A 64 -0.67 -7.96 2.95
CA THR A 64 -0.39 -8.59 4.24
C THR A 64 -0.84 -7.64 5.34
N ASN A 65 -0.93 -8.13 6.56
CA ASN A 65 -1.26 -7.31 7.72
C ASN A 65 -0.27 -6.14 7.88
N GLY A 66 -0.78 -4.93 8.18
CA GLY A 66 0.07 -3.76 8.32
C GLY A 66 0.61 -3.17 7.00
N HIS A 67 0.00 -3.49 5.84
CA HIS A 67 0.38 -2.89 4.56
C HIS A 67 0.11 -1.38 4.57
N LEU A 68 1.17 -0.58 4.67
CA LEU A 68 1.14 0.88 4.60
C LEU A 68 1.36 1.37 3.17
N MET A 69 0.80 2.53 2.88
CA MET A 69 1.13 3.32 1.70
C MET A 69 1.56 4.71 2.14
N VAL A 70 2.55 5.28 1.45
CA VAL A 70 2.96 6.68 1.59
C VAL A 70 2.60 7.39 0.31
N ALA A 71 1.76 8.41 0.39
CA ALA A 71 1.29 9.19 -0.76
C ALA A 71 1.56 10.69 -0.56
N PRO A 72 1.92 11.43 -1.61
CA PRO A 72 2.01 12.88 -1.53
C PRO A 72 0.60 13.50 -1.47
N PHE A 73 0.48 14.71 -0.91
CA PHE A 73 -0.77 15.48 -1.04
C PHE A 73 -0.98 15.99 -2.47
N ALA A 74 0.12 16.18 -3.21
CA ALA A 74 0.07 16.61 -4.61
C ALA A 74 -0.48 15.49 -5.49
N HIS A 75 -1.51 15.79 -6.31
CA HIS A 75 -2.08 14.86 -7.28
C HIS A 75 -1.19 14.73 -8.51
N VAL A 76 -0.25 13.82 -8.48
CA VAL A 76 0.65 13.52 -9.60
C VAL A 76 0.72 12.01 -9.84
N SER A 77 0.87 11.60 -11.08
CA SER A 77 0.83 10.19 -11.49
C SER A 77 2.20 9.51 -11.53
N SER A 78 3.29 10.26 -11.44
CA SER A 78 4.63 9.71 -11.64
C SER A 78 5.68 10.31 -10.72
N LEU A 79 6.65 9.48 -10.34
CA LEU A 79 7.75 9.87 -9.45
C LEU A 79 8.59 11.06 -9.99
N PRO A 80 8.90 11.18 -11.30
CA PRO A 80 9.63 12.33 -11.82
C PRO A 80 8.90 13.68 -11.70
N GLN A 81 7.60 13.69 -11.43
CA GLN A 81 6.82 14.92 -11.24
C GLN A 81 6.92 15.47 -9.82
N LEU A 82 7.41 14.66 -8.87
CA LEU A 82 7.56 15.09 -7.48
C LEU A 82 8.81 15.93 -7.28
N PRO A 83 8.73 16.99 -6.46
CA PRO A 83 9.92 17.68 -5.94
C PRO A 83 10.83 16.73 -5.15
N ALA A 84 12.12 17.04 -5.14
CA ALA A 84 13.12 16.21 -4.44
C ALA A 84 12.83 16.11 -2.93
N GLU A 85 12.39 17.20 -2.32
CA GLU A 85 12.01 17.27 -0.90
C GLU A 85 10.82 16.35 -0.58
N THR A 86 9.79 16.33 -1.43
CA THR A 86 8.62 15.42 -1.27
C THR A 86 9.04 13.97 -1.41
N THR A 87 9.91 13.66 -2.38
CA THR A 87 10.44 12.29 -2.55
C THR A 87 11.29 11.87 -1.35
N ALA A 88 12.09 12.77 -0.79
CA ALA A 88 12.87 12.50 0.41
C ALA A 88 11.95 12.25 1.62
N GLU A 89 10.91 13.05 1.80
CA GLU A 89 9.92 12.87 2.87
C GLU A 89 9.19 11.53 2.74
N MET A 90 8.78 11.15 1.53
CA MET A 90 8.17 9.83 1.29
C MET A 90 9.07 8.70 1.78
N MET A 91 10.36 8.77 1.52
CA MET A 91 11.33 7.77 1.96
C MET A 91 11.51 7.77 3.48
N GLU A 92 11.57 8.96 4.12
CA GLU A 92 11.67 9.04 5.58
C GLU A 92 10.42 8.51 6.27
N LEU A 93 9.23 8.81 5.75
CA LEU A 93 7.97 8.26 6.28
C LEU A 93 7.90 6.72 6.08
N ALA A 94 8.38 6.20 4.95
CA ALA A 94 8.47 4.77 4.74
C ALA A 94 9.42 4.10 5.76
N LYS A 95 10.60 4.67 6.01
CA LYS A 95 11.55 4.19 7.05
C LYS A 95 10.93 4.21 8.43
N ARG A 96 10.23 5.28 8.77
CA ARG A 96 9.51 5.40 10.05
C ARG A 96 8.42 4.34 10.16
N GLY A 97 7.62 4.15 9.11
CA GLY A 97 6.62 3.09 9.03
C GLY A 97 7.21 1.69 9.23
N MET A 98 8.36 1.39 8.58
CA MET A 98 9.08 0.12 8.78
C MET A 98 9.52 -0.07 10.24
N THR A 99 10.03 0.98 10.90
CA THR A 99 10.43 0.92 12.31
C THR A 99 9.24 0.62 13.23
N ILE A 100 8.08 1.21 12.95
CA ILE A 100 6.84 0.96 13.69
C ILE A 100 6.36 -0.47 13.47
N LEU A 101 6.32 -0.91 12.20
CA LEU A 101 5.96 -2.29 11.84
C LEU A 101 6.88 -3.34 12.49
N GLU A 102 8.18 -3.05 12.57
CA GLU A 102 9.16 -3.92 13.25
C GLU A 102 8.82 -4.10 14.72
N ARG A 103 8.53 -3.02 15.42
CA ARG A 103 8.17 -3.04 16.85
C ARG A 103 6.82 -3.72 17.10
N THR A 104 5.86 -3.54 16.19
CA THR A 104 4.48 -4.00 16.36
C THR A 104 4.31 -5.46 15.94
N TYR A 105 4.94 -5.87 14.82
CA TYR A 105 4.65 -7.13 14.16
C TYR A 105 5.85 -8.03 13.91
N SER A 106 7.08 -7.53 14.13
CA SER A 106 8.33 -8.27 13.93
C SER A 106 8.37 -9.00 12.56
N PRO A 107 8.19 -8.32 11.43
CA PRO A 107 8.25 -8.95 10.13
C PRO A 107 9.66 -9.47 9.82
N HIS A 108 9.74 -10.49 8.96
CA HIS A 108 11.03 -11.06 8.54
C HIS A 108 11.67 -10.26 7.39
N GLY A 109 10.93 -9.33 6.78
CA GLY A 109 11.40 -8.50 5.67
C GLY A 109 10.31 -7.60 5.13
N TYR A 110 10.64 -6.85 4.07
CA TYR A 110 9.72 -5.89 3.46
C TYR A 110 9.81 -5.94 1.93
N ASN A 111 8.67 -5.68 1.27
CA ASN A 111 8.65 -5.21 -0.10
C ASN A 111 8.28 -3.73 -0.08
N VAL A 112 9.17 -2.88 -0.58
CA VAL A 112 8.97 -1.43 -0.65
C VAL A 112 9.11 -0.98 -2.09
N GLY A 113 8.18 -0.15 -2.59
CA GLY A 113 8.25 0.33 -3.96
C GLY A 113 6.97 0.96 -4.47
N PHE A 114 7.00 1.35 -5.75
CA PHE A 114 5.90 2.00 -6.46
C PHE A 114 5.37 1.09 -7.57
N ASN A 115 4.06 1.11 -7.76
CA ASN A 115 3.42 0.63 -8.99
C ASN A 115 3.04 1.87 -9.81
N GLN A 116 3.79 2.19 -10.85
CA GLN A 116 3.52 3.35 -11.70
C GLN A 116 2.93 2.91 -13.04
N GLY A 117 1.70 3.37 -13.30
CA GLY A 117 0.93 3.00 -14.48
C GLY A 117 0.20 1.66 -14.36
N ARG A 118 -0.84 1.51 -15.18
CA ARG A 118 -1.75 0.34 -15.16
C ARG A 118 -1.04 -0.99 -15.35
N VAL A 119 -0.09 -1.06 -16.29
CA VAL A 119 0.62 -2.31 -16.62
C VAL A 119 1.57 -2.77 -15.49
N ALA A 120 1.94 -1.85 -14.60
CA ALA A 120 2.71 -2.15 -13.40
C ALA A 120 1.83 -2.58 -12.21
N GLY A 121 0.51 -2.53 -12.36
CA GLY A 121 -0.46 -2.95 -11.34
C GLY A 121 -0.90 -1.84 -10.39
N ALA A 122 -0.78 -0.56 -10.80
CA ALA A 122 -1.33 0.55 -10.03
C ALA A 122 -2.86 0.44 -9.94
N GLY A 123 -3.40 0.39 -8.70
CA GLY A 123 -4.85 0.43 -8.46
C GLY A 123 -5.42 1.84 -8.61
N VAL A 124 -4.66 2.86 -8.18
CA VAL A 124 -4.94 4.28 -8.41
C VAL A 124 -3.83 4.81 -9.32
N GLU A 125 -4.11 4.84 -10.62
CA GLU A 125 -3.11 5.11 -11.67
C GLU A 125 -2.65 6.57 -11.69
N HIS A 126 -3.56 7.49 -11.33
CA HIS A 126 -3.34 8.93 -11.47
C HIS A 126 -2.74 9.60 -10.25
N HIS A 127 -2.47 8.84 -9.19
CA HIS A 127 -1.86 9.35 -7.97
C HIS A 127 -0.75 8.40 -7.48
N ILE A 128 0.51 8.88 -7.60
CA ILE A 128 1.67 8.08 -7.19
C ILE A 128 1.63 7.78 -5.69
N HIS A 129 1.91 6.54 -5.31
CA HIS A 129 1.99 6.12 -3.91
C HIS A 129 3.01 5.00 -3.75
N MET A 130 3.73 5.04 -2.65
CA MET A 130 4.72 4.02 -2.28
C MET A 130 4.06 2.99 -1.39
N HIS A 131 4.24 1.71 -1.71
CA HIS A 131 3.84 0.61 -0.85
C HIS A 131 4.96 0.25 0.12
N VAL A 132 4.59 -0.03 1.38
CA VAL A 132 5.44 -0.63 2.40
C VAL A 132 4.72 -1.88 2.90
N VAL A 133 5.19 -3.04 2.45
CA VAL A 133 4.54 -4.33 2.68
C VAL A 133 5.41 -5.18 3.57
N PRO A 134 5.06 -5.40 4.85
CA PRO A 134 5.78 -6.32 5.72
C PRO A 134 5.57 -7.77 5.25
N ARG A 135 6.60 -8.60 5.43
CA ARG A 135 6.63 -9.98 4.97
C ARG A 135 7.08 -10.94 6.06
N TRP A 136 6.48 -12.12 6.09
CA TRP A 136 6.85 -13.21 7.01
C TRP A 136 7.13 -14.50 6.24
N GLY A 137 7.97 -15.35 6.80
CA GLY A 137 8.09 -16.71 6.29
C GLY A 137 6.74 -17.44 6.41
N GLY A 138 6.22 -17.93 5.28
CA GLY A 138 4.92 -18.60 5.25
C GLY A 138 3.71 -17.66 5.15
N ASP A 139 3.88 -16.37 4.85
CA ASP A 139 2.78 -15.42 4.63
C ASP A 139 1.96 -15.69 3.36
N THR A 140 2.42 -16.64 2.55
CA THR A 140 1.73 -17.13 1.37
C THR A 140 1.34 -18.59 1.58
N ASN A 141 0.08 -18.91 1.37
CA ASN A 141 -0.47 -20.26 1.46
C ASN A 141 -1.27 -20.62 0.21
N PHE A 142 -1.97 -21.74 0.20
CA PHE A 142 -2.72 -22.21 -0.94
C PHE A 142 -4.10 -21.52 -1.12
N MET A 143 -4.59 -20.79 -0.11
CA MET A 143 -5.94 -20.19 -0.14
C MET A 143 -6.14 -19.18 -1.29
N PRO A 144 -5.18 -18.27 -1.61
CA PRO A 144 -5.32 -17.41 -2.77
C PRO A 144 -5.41 -18.14 -4.10
N VAL A 145 -4.79 -19.33 -4.19
CA VAL A 145 -4.80 -20.15 -5.42
C VAL A 145 -6.10 -20.92 -5.58
N LEU A 146 -6.65 -21.46 -4.48
CA LEU A 146 -7.83 -22.33 -4.53
C LEU A 146 -9.15 -21.57 -4.39
N ALA A 147 -9.15 -20.44 -3.65
CA ALA A 147 -10.39 -19.78 -3.26
C ALA A 147 -10.36 -18.25 -3.46
N ASP A 148 -9.31 -17.71 -4.09
CA ASP A 148 -9.08 -16.24 -4.21
C ASP A 148 -9.24 -15.49 -2.86
N THR A 149 -8.85 -16.17 -1.78
CA THR A 149 -9.07 -15.71 -0.41
C THR A 149 -7.73 -15.52 0.30
N ARG A 150 -7.55 -14.36 0.95
CA ARG A 150 -6.42 -14.11 1.85
C ARG A 150 -6.90 -14.13 3.29
N VAL A 151 -6.19 -14.88 4.13
CA VAL A 151 -6.43 -14.89 5.57
C VAL A 151 -5.63 -13.74 6.20
N MET A 152 -6.35 -12.78 6.75
CA MET A 152 -5.75 -11.63 7.46
C MET A 152 -5.93 -11.85 8.97
N PRO A 153 -4.84 -11.80 9.78
CA PRO A 153 -4.92 -12.09 11.19
C PRO A 153 -5.56 -10.97 12.04
N GLN A 154 -5.67 -9.76 11.49
CA GLN A 154 -6.27 -8.60 12.16
C GLN A 154 -7.21 -7.86 11.19
N THR A 155 -8.18 -7.13 11.76
CA THR A 155 -9.00 -6.18 11.00
C THR A 155 -8.20 -4.90 10.68
N LEU A 156 -8.74 -4.05 9.82
CA LEU A 156 -8.11 -2.77 9.50
C LEU A 156 -8.12 -1.83 10.71
N GLU A 157 -9.19 -1.84 11.49
CA GLU A 157 -9.33 -1.05 12.72
C GLU A 157 -8.26 -1.45 13.74
N GLN A 158 -8.09 -2.73 13.99
CA GLN A 158 -7.04 -3.24 14.88
C GLN A 158 -5.64 -2.87 14.40
N SER A 159 -5.42 -2.93 13.09
CA SER A 159 -4.14 -2.53 12.49
C SER A 159 -3.91 -1.02 12.61
N TYR A 160 -4.97 -0.21 12.45
CA TYR A 160 -4.91 1.23 12.65
C TYR A 160 -4.51 1.58 14.09
N GLU A 161 -5.24 1.05 15.08
CA GLU A 161 -4.97 1.26 16.51
C GLU A 161 -3.54 0.86 16.90
N ALA A 162 -3.04 -0.23 16.34
CA ALA A 162 -1.70 -0.73 16.64
C ALA A 162 -0.57 0.14 16.04
N LEU A 163 -0.82 0.86 14.94
CA LEU A 163 0.22 1.57 14.18
C LEU A 163 0.16 3.09 14.33
N ALA A 164 -1.03 3.69 14.47
CA ALA A 164 -1.18 5.16 14.49
C ALA A 164 -0.37 5.82 15.61
N GLY A 165 -0.42 5.31 16.84
CA GLY A 165 0.34 5.84 17.98
C GLY A 165 1.86 5.78 17.84
N GLY A 166 2.38 5.00 16.89
CA GLY A 166 3.82 4.91 16.63
C GLY A 166 4.38 6.10 15.83
N PHE A 167 3.50 6.87 15.20
CA PHE A 167 3.86 8.06 14.41
C PHE A 167 3.81 9.38 15.21
N GLU A 168 3.42 9.36 16.49
CA GLU A 168 3.42 10.52 17.40
C GLU A 168 4.80 10.94 17.93
#